data_338cb4486dda99649e27b6ebc2840d03
#
_entry.id   338cb4486dda99649e27b6ebc2840d03
#
_cell.length_a   1.000
_cell.length_b   1.000
_cell.length_c   1.000
_cell.angle_alpha   90.00
_cell.angle_beta   90.00
_cell.angle_gamma   90.00
#
_symmetry.space_group_name_H-M   'P 1'
#
loop_
_entity.id
_entity.type
_entity.pdbx_description
1 polymer ?
#
loop_
_entity_poly.entity_id
_entity_poly.type
_entity_poly.pdbx_seq_one_letter_code
_entity_poly.pdbx_strand_id
1 'polypeptide(L)'
;MSNTAESGGSSQAALTESADWLLLVVPGLIWGTSFLFISEGMRSIGPNGVAFVRILIGFATLSLFPNARKPVLRSDWAGIAGVGVLWMAFPLTMFPFAEQHVSSAVTGMLNGANPIFTAIVAAAIAQRAPARRVITGIAVGVVGTVLMALPTVGDGQSSTVGVGTIMAALVSYGFALNIARPLQQRNGALPVIWRAQMVAMVLTAPMGFPDLMAARWTLGPVVALLALGALGTGVAYAVMAVAAGRLGATRASATTFLIPAVALALGVAVRGERVALLSVIGSVVCVGGAWLMRRAQNSREEQGSNHSQGRQPVLKAIEQVQPNFNNADEHNGLVNAMRGE
;
A
#
# COMPACT_ATOMS: atom_id res chain seq x y z
N MET A 1 14.01 47.87 -12.68
CA MET A 1 13.67 46.61 -13.38
C MET A 1 14.08 45.44 -12.52
N SER A 2 13.32 45.10 -11.44
CA SER A 2 13.69 43.96 -10.56
C SER A 2 12.48 43.33 -9.86
N ASN A 3 11.30 43.25 -10.48
CA ASN A 3 10.09 42.71 -9.82
C ASN A 3 9.44 41.53 -10.58
N THR A 4 10.06 40.98 -11.62
CA THR A 4 9.47 39.87 -12.42
C THR A 4 10.06 38.48 -12.09
N ALA A 5 11.12 38.39 -11.30
CA ALA A 5 11.75 37.12 -10.96
C ALA A 5 11.14 36.41 -9.72
N GLU A 6 10.56 37.17 -8.78
CA GLU A 6 9.99 36.60 -7.55
C GLU A 6 8.58 35.99 -7.74
N SER A 7 7.79 36.49 -8.70
CA SER A 7 6.44 35.96 -8.95
C SER A 7 6.43 34.58 -9.65
N GLY A 8 7.48 34.23 -10.39
CA GLY A 8 7.63 32.92 -11.06
C GLY A 8 7.92 31.79 -10.08
N GLY A 9 8.72 32.06 -9.04
CA GLY A 9 9.10 31.03 -8.05
C GLY A 9 7.97 30.61 -7.14
N SER A 10 7.13 31.53 -6.69
CA SER A 10 5.99 31.25 -5.83
C SER A 10 4.88 30.46 -6.56
N SER A 11 4.66 30.76 -7.85
CA SER A 11 3.68 30.05 -8.68
C SER A 11 4.13 28.61 -8.98
N GLN A 12 5.41 28.39 -9.27
CA GLN A 12 5.95 27.04 -9.48
C GLN A 12 5.94 26.19 -8.21
N ALA A 13 6.26 26.76 -7.05
CA ALA A 13 6.20 26.08 -5.77
C ALA A 13 4.76 25.66 -5.42
N ALA A 14 3.78 26.56 -5.62
CA ALA A 14 2.37 26.26 -5.40
C ALA A 14 1.82 25.18 -6.34
N LEU A 15 2.23 25.16 -7.61
CA LEU A 15 1.85 24.12 -8.58
C LEU A 15 2.46 22.75 -8.20
N THR A 16 3.69 22.73 -7.70
CA THR A 16 4.36 21.51 -7.26
C THR A 16 3.68 20.93 -6.01
N GLU A 17 3.34 21.78 -5.04
CA GLU A 17 2.63 21.38 -3.82
C GLU A 17 1.22 20.86 -4.14
N SER A 18 0.48 21.52 -5.04
CA SER A 18 -0.83 21.07 -5.49
C SER A 18 -0.77 19.71 -6.20
N ALA A 19 0.25 19.48 -7.04
CA ALA A 19 0.46 18.20 -7.71
C ALA A 19 0.77 17.07 -6.72
N ASP A 20 1.50 17.36 -5.66
CA ASP A 20 1.84 16.38 -4.62
C ASP A 20 0.61 15.97 -3.80
N TRP A 21 -0.29 16.89 -3.50
CA TRP A 21 -1.58 16.58 -2.87
C TRP A 21 -2.46 15.66 -3.74
N LEU A 22 -2.51 15.91 -5.05
CA LEU A 22 -3.27 15.06 -5.98
C LEU A 22 -2.73 13.62 -5.99
N LEU A 23 -1.41 13.42 -5.91
CA LEU A 23 -0.81 12.09 -5.82
C LEU A 23 -1.24 11.31 -4.57
N LEU A 24 -1.67 12.00 -3.50
CA LEU A 24 -2.17 11.37 -2.28
C LEU A 24 -3.69 11.17 -2.31
N VAL A 25 -4.42 12.18 -2.76
CA VAL A 25 -5.89 12.19 -2.71
C VAL A 25 -6.50 11.27 -3.76
N VAL A 26 -5.99 11.30 -5.00
CA VAL A 26 -6.58 10.54 -6.12
C VAL A 26 -6.61 9.02 -5.86
N PRO A 27 -5.53 8.35 -5.45
CA PRO A 27 -5.61 6.92 -5.13
C PRO A 27 -6.54 6.61 -3.96
N GLY A 28 -6.61 7.50 -2.95
CA GLY A 28 -7.51 7.35 -1.80
C GLY A 28 -8.99 7.39 -2.19
N LEU A 29 -9.37 8.33 -3.06
CA LEU A 29 -10.72 8.42 -3.63
C LEU A 29 -11.04 7.19 -4.47
N ILE A 30 -10.13 6.80 -5.37
CA ILE A 30 -10.33 5.63 -6.24
C ILE A 30 -10.49 4.34 -5.41
N TRP A 31 -9.62 4.11 -4.43
CA TRP A 31 -9.71 2.90 -3.60
C TRP A 31 -10.93 2.92 -2.67
N GLY A 32 -11.30 4.09 -2.13
CA GLY A 32 -12.53 4.21 -1.34
C GLY A 32 -13.79 3.93 -2.16
N THR A 33 -13.81 4.32 -3.44
CA THR A 33 -14.90 4.04 -4.38
C THR A 33 -14.96 2.57 -4.81
N SER A 34 -13.86 1.82 -4.68
CA SER A 34 -13.75 0.43 -5.14
C SER A 34 -14.81 -0.49 -4.52
N PHE A 35 -15.19 -0.28 -3.26
CA PHE A 35 -16.20 -1.09 -2.57
C PHE A 35 -17.59 -0.90 -3.15
N LEU A 36 -17.95 0.34 -3.52
CA LEU A 36 -19.17 0.61 -4.29
C LEU A 36 -19.16 -0.13 -5.63
N PHE A 37 -18.05 -0.11 -6.35
CA PHE A 37 -17.93 -0.78 -7.65
C PHE A 37 -17.94 -2.30 -7.55
N ILE A 38 -17.37 -2.89 -6.48
CA ILE A 38 -17.49 -4.32 -6.20
C ILE A 38 -18.97 -4.69 -6.04
N SER A 39 -19.67 -3.98 -5.17
CA SER A 39 -21.08 -4.22 -4.90
C SER A 39 -21.96 -4.05 -6.14
N GLU A 40 -21.68 -3.05 -6.99
CA GLU A 40 -22.41 -2.87 -8.25
C GLU A 40 -22.04 -3.96 -9.27
N GLY A 41 -20.79 -4.36 -9.38
CA GLY A 41 -20.33 -5.44 -10.27
C GLY A 41 -20.98 -6.77 -9.94
N MET A 42 -21.19 -7.09 -8.64
CA MET A 42 -21.84 -8.32 -8.20
C MET A 42 -23.34 -8.43 -8.60
N ARG A 43 -23.95 -7.37 -9.10
CA ARG A 43 -25.30 -7.44 -9.69
C ARG A 43 -25.35 -8.19 -11.03
N SER A 44 -24.22 -8.35 -11.69
CA SER A 44 -24.11 -9.00 -13.02
C SER A 44 -23.26 -10.27 -12.99
N ILE A 45 -22.30 -10.39 -12.08
CA ILE A 45 -21.31 -11.47 -12.09
C ILE A 45 -21.02 -11.91 -10.63
N GLY A 46 -20.69 -13.19 -10.44
CA GLY A 46 -20.33 -13.73 -9.13
C GLY A 46 -19.05 -13.14 -8.55
N PRO A 47 -18.77 -13.35 -7.26
CA PRO A 47 -17.63 -12.74 -6.56
C PRO A 47 -16.28 -13.11 -7.13
N ASN A 48 -16.08 -14.36 -7.59
CA ASN A 48 -14.84 -14.75 -8.27
C ASN A 48 -14.68 -14.04 -9.62
N GLY A 49 -15.79 -13.85 -10.34
CA GLY A 49 -15.81 -13.10 -11.59
C GLY A 49 -15.43 -11.63 -11.40
N VAL A 50 -15.97 -10.97 -10.35
CA VAL A 50 -15.57 -9.60 -9.98
C VAL A 50 -14.06 -9.53 -9.72
N ALA A 51 -13.51 -10.47 -8.94
CA ALA A 51 -12.08 -10.52 -8.64
C ALA A 51 -11.24 -10.73 -9.90
N PHE A 52 -11.61 -11.70 -10.73
CA PHE A 52 -10.89 -12.00 -11.96
C PHE A 52 -10.93 -10.83 -12.96
N VAL A 53 -12.10 -10.30 -13.26
CA VAL A 53 -12.29 -9.21 -14.23
C VAL A 53 -11.55 -7.95 -13.80
N ARG A 54 -11.62 -7.57 -12.50
CA ARG A 54 -10.87 -6.40 -12.01
C ARG A 54 -9.36 -6.56 -12.14
N ILE A 55 -8.82 -7.76 -11.86
CA ILE A 55 -7.39 -8.04 -11.98
C ILE A 55 -6.97 -8.04 -13.45
N LEU A 56 -7.75 -8.67 -14.32
CA LEU A 56 -7.52 -8.71 -15.77
C LEU A 56 -7.45 -7.30 -16.36
N ILE A 57 -8.45 -6.46 -16.08
CA ILE A 57 -8.50 -5.08 -16.56
C ILE A 57 -7.35 -4.25 -15.94
N GLY A 58 -7.07 -4.45 -14.66
CA GLY A 58 -5.96 -3.78 -13.98
C GLY A 58 -4.60 -4.13 -14.60
N PHE A 59 -4.36 -5.41 -14.88
CA PHE A 59 -3.16 -5.89 -15.56
C PHE A 59 -3.05 -5.29 -16.98
N ALA A 60 -4.15 -5.30 -17.75
CA ALA A 60 -4.18 -4.69 -19.06
C ALA A 60 -3.88 -3.18 -19.00
N THR A 61 -4.48 -2.47 -18.04
CA THR A 61 -4.24 -1.04 -17.85
C THR A 61 -2.79 -0.76 -17.46
N LEU A 62 -2.20 -1.51 -16.52
CA LEU A 62 -0.79 -1.33 -16.15
C LEU A 62 0.15 -1.70 -17.30
N SER A 63 -0.24 -2.59 -18.20
CA SER A 63 0.54 -2.94 -19.38
C SER A 63 0.73 -1.78 -20.35
N LEU A 64 -0.10 -0.72 -20.27
CA LEU A 64 0.05 0.50 -21.05
C LEU A 64 1.22 1.38 -20.55
N PHE A 65 1.71 1.14 -19.33
CA PHE A 65 2.83 1.88 -18.78
C PHE A 65 4.15 1.18 -19.10
N PRO A 66 5.04 1.75 -19.92
CA PRO A 66 6.30 1.10 -20.31
C PRO A 66 7.17 0.70 -19.10
N ASN A 67 7.16 1.51 -18.05
CA ASN A 67 7.90 1.26 -16.83
C ASN A 67 7.43 0.00 -16.06
N ALA A 68 6.19 -0.44 -16.23
CA ALA A 68 5.67 -1.65 -15.60
C ALA A 68 6.30 -2.94 -16.19
N ARG A 69 6.70 -2.88 -17.46
CA ARG A 69 7.28 -4.02 -18.20
C ARG A 69 8.79 -4.15 -18.04
N LYS A 70 9.47 -3.24 -17.31
CA LYS A 70 10.92 -3.35 -17.05
C LYS A 70 11.26 -4.71 -16.43
N PRO A 71 12.41 -5.30 -16.75
CA PRO A 71 12.82 -6.58 -16.20
C PRO A 71 12.98 -6.52 -14.67
N VAL A 72 12.77 -7.64 -14.01
CA VAL A 72 13.00 -7.84 -12.58
C VAL A 72 14.07 -8.91 -12.38
N LEU A 73 14.72 -8.94 -11.23
CA LEU A 73 15.70 -9.95 -10.90
C LEU A 73 15.03 -11.33 -10.86
N ARG A 74 15.67 -12.32 -11.50
CA ARG A 74 15.15 -13.71 -11.53
C ARG A 74 15.00 -14.31 -10.14
N SER A 75 15.90 -13.99 -9.21
CA SER A 75 15.84 -14.40 -7.81
C SER A 75 14.60 -13.90 -7.06
N ASP A 76 13.97 -12.82 -7.53
CA ASP A 76 12.85 -12.18 -6.84
C ASP A 76 11.47 -12.72 -7.30
N TRP A 77 11.43 -13.60 -8.31
CA TRP A 77 10.18 -14.11 -8.86
C TRP A 77 9.31 -14.86 -7.84
N ALA A 78 9.91 -15.69 -6.96
CA ALA A 78 9.16 -16.38 -5.92
C ALA A 78 8.49 -15.39 -4.95
N GLY A 79 9.21 -14.34 -4.55
CA GLY A 79 8.66 -13.27 -3.73
C GLY A 79 7.56 -12.48 -4.44
N ILE A 80 7.74 -12.17 -5.73
CA ILE A 80 6.74 -11.47 -6.57
C ILE A 80 5.48 -12.34 -6.74
N ALA A 81 5.63 -13.65 -6.95
CA ALA A 81 4.50 -14.58 -6.97
C ALA A 81 3.76 -14.61 -5.63
N GLY A 82 4.49 -14.65 -4.51
CA GLY A 82 3.91 -14.52 -3.17
C GLY A 82 3.12 -13.23 -2.99
N VAL A 83 3.62 -12.10 -3.47
CA VAL A 83 2.89 -10.81 -3.50
C VAL A 83 1.65 -10.93 -4.38
N GLY A 84 1.72 -11.60 -5.53
CA GLY A 84 0.57 -11.85 -6.40
C GLY A 84 -0.55 -12.62 -5.71
N VAL A 85 -0.20 -13.63 -4.92
CA VAL A 85 -1.17 -14.39 -4.11
C VAL A 85 -1.71 -13.54 -2.96
N LEU A 86 -0.82 -13.00 -2.12
CA LEU A 86 -1.17 -12.41 -0.83
C LEU A 86 -1.69 -10.97 -0.92
N TRP A 87 -1.37 -10.24 -1.99
CA TRP A 87 -1.84 -8.87 -2.17
C TRP A 87 -2.98 -8.77 -3.19
N MET A 88 -2.97 -9.62 -4.21
CA MET A 88 -3.90 -9.50 -5.34
C MET A 88 -4.91 -10.64 -5.36
N ALA A 89 -4.50 -11.90 -5.59
CA ALA A 89 -5.45 -12.98 -5.79
C ALA A 89 -6.35 -13.19 -4.57
N PHE A 90 -5.80 -13.45 -3.41
CA PHE A 90 -6.57 -13.77 -2.21
C PHE A 90 -7.40 -12.58 -1.70
N PRO A 91 -6.83 -11.39 -1.38
CA PRO A 91 -7.65 -10.30 -0.82
C PRO A 91 -8.69 -9.77 -1.80
N LEU A 92 -8.35 -9.63 -3.09
CA LEU A 92 -9.27 -9.09 -4.09
C LEU A 92 -10.43 -10.06 -4.39
N THR A 93 -10.28 -11.35 -4.07
CA THR A 93 -11.38 -12.33 -4.06
C THR A 93 -12.19 -12.25 -2.77
N MET A 94 -11.52 -12.07 -1.62
CA MET A 94 -12.19 -12.03 -0.32
C MET A 94 -13.14 -10.83 -0.15
N PHE A 95 -12.81 -9.66 -0.70
CA PHE A 95 -13.70 -8.49 -0.59
C PHE A 95 -15.07 -8.70 -1.27
N PRO A 96 -15.18 -9.16 -2.53
CA PRO A 96 -16.49 -9.50 -3.10
C PRO A 96 -17.24 -10.57 -2.31
N PHE A 97 -16.54 -11.58 -1.76
CA PHE A 97 -17.19 -12.57 -0.88
C PHE A 97 -17.71 -11.93 0.41
N ALA A 98 -16.94 -11.05 1.03
CA ALA A 98 -17.37 -10.34 2.22
C ALA A 98 -18.61 -9.47 1.96
N GLU A 99 -18.66 -8.78 0.81
CA GLU A 99 -19.79 -7.92 0.45
C GLU A 99 -21.09 -8.66 0.12
N GLN A 100 -21.07 -10.00 0.03
CA GLN A 100 -22.27 -10.80 0.03
C GLN A 100 -22.96 -10.85 1.43
N HIS A 101 -22.23 -10.52 2.47
CA HIS A 101 -22.63 -10.66 3.87
C HIS A 101 -22.60 -9.34 4.64
N VAL A 102 -21.84 -8.35 4.15
CA VAL A 102 -21.58 -7.06 4.83
C VAL A 102 -21.73 -5.93 3.82
N SER A 103 -22.19 -4.76 4.24
CA SER A 103 -22.34 -3.61 3.35
C SER A 103 -20.98 -3.11 2.80
N SER A 104 -21.03 -2.46 1.65
CA SER A 104 -19.82 -1.90 1.00
C SER A 104 -19.18 -0.80 1.85
N ALA A 105 -19.98 0.00 2.56
CA ALA A 105 -19.49 1.00 3.51
C ALA A 105 -18.66 0.36 4.63
N VAL A 106 -19.21 -0.69 5.29
CA VAL A 106 -18.50 -1.38 6.39
C VAL A 106 -17.25 -2.08 5.88
N THR A 107 -17.31 -2.73 4.70
CA THR A 107 -16.14 -3.37 4.07
C THR A 107 -15.03 -2.38 3.85
N GLY A 108 -15.32 -1.21 3.27
CA GLY A 108 -14.33 -0.16 3.03
C GLY A 108 -13.81 0.49 4.32
N MET A 109 -14.68 0.69 5.32
CA MET A 109 -14.24 1.18 6.62
C MET A 109 -13.27 0.21 7.31
N LEU A 110 -13.59 -1.10 7.34
CA LEU A 110 -12.72 -2.13 7.90
C LEU A 110 -11.38 -2.23 7.16
N ASN A 111 -11.37 -2.02 5.83
CA ASN A 111 -10.12 -1.96 5.06
C ASN A 111 -9.19 -0.83 5.53
N GLY A 112 -9.70 0.21 6.16
CA GLY A 112 -8.90 1.26 6.81
C GLY A 112 -8.00 0.75 7.93
N ALA A 113 -8.23 -0.44 8.47
CA ALA A 113 -7.37 -1.09 9.45
C ALA A 113 -6.09 -1.71 8.85
N ASN A 114 -5.93 -1.72 7.53
CA ASN A 114 -4.77 -2.31 6.85
C ASN A 114 -3.40 -1.88 7.42
N PRO A 115 -3.13 -0.60 7.74
CA PRO A 115 -1.87 -0.20 8.35
C PRO A 115 -1.59 -0.88 9.71
N ILE A 116 -2.64 -1.15 10.47
CA ILE A 116 -2.54 -1.81 11.79
C ILE A 116 -2.11 -3.27 11.61
N PHE A 117 -2.78 -4.02 10.72
CA PHE A 117 -2.43 -5.40 10.41
C PHE A 117 -1.02 -5.50 9.81
N THR A 118 -0.64 -4.57 8.94
CA THR A 118 0.71 -4.50 8.36
C THR A 118 1.77 -4.33 9.45
N ALA A 119 1.52 -3.48 10.46
CA ALA A 119 2.44 -3.25 11.56
C ALA A 119 2.51 -4.45 12.52
N ILE A 120 1.39 -5.11 12.79
CA ILE A 120 1.35 -6.33 13.61
C ILE A 120 2.18 -7.43 12.94
N VAL A 121 1.97 -7.67 11.66
CA VAL A 121 2.73 -8.69 10.89
C VAL A 121 4.21 -8.32 10.82
N ALA A 122 4.56 -7.04 10.62
CA ALA A 122 5.95 -6.59 10.63
C ALA A 122 6.63 -6.88 11.96
N ALA A 123 5.95 -6.62 13.09
CA ALA A 123 6.47 -6.92 14.42
C ALA A 123 6.66 -8.43 14.64
N ALA A 124 5.71 -9.25 14.17
CA ALA A 124 5.78 -10.70 14.25
C ALA A 124 6.95 -11.27 13.44
N ILE A 125 7.14 -10.78 12.20
CA ILE A 125 8.28 -11.19 11.34
C ILE A 125 9.62 -10.77 11.96
N ALA A 126 9.70 -9.54 12.47
CA ALA A 126 10.93 -9.03 13.08
C ALA A 126 11.27 -9.68 14.43
N GLN A 127 10.33 -10.38 15.07
CA GLN A 127 10.44 -10.96 16.40
C GLN A 127 10.97 -9.97 17.47
N ARG A 128 10.68 -8.70 17.27
CA ARG A 128 11.09 -7.60 18.14
C ARG A 128 9.90 -6.71 18.46
N ALA A 129 9.74 -6.38 19.73
CA ALA A 129 8.69 -5.47 20.16
C ALA A 129 8.89 -4.09 19.52
N PRO A 130 7.85 -3.53 18.89
CA PRO A 130 7.90 -2.16 18.38
C PRO A 130 8.10 -1.15 19.51
N ALA A 131 8.41 0.11 19.17
CA ALA A 131 8.45 1.16 20.18
C ALA A 131 7.10 1.32 20.89
N ARG A 132 7.11 1.70 22.16
CA ARG A 132 5.89 1.89 22.98
C ARG A 132 4.83 2.74 22.26
N ARG A 133 5.22 3.84 21.61
CA ARG A 133 4.31 4.71 20.83
C ARG A 133 3.68 3.99 19.64
N VAL A 134 4.40 3.09 18.98
CA VAL A 134 3.86 2.26 17.89
C VAL A 134 2.87 1.26 18.45
N ILE A 135 3.19 0.61 19.59
CA ILE A 135 2.29 -0.31 20.31
C ILE A 135 0.99 0.40 20.71
N THR A 136 1.08 1.62 21.24
CA THR A 136 -0.12 2.42 21.57
C THR A 136 -0.98 2.67 20.33
N GLY A 137 -0.37 3.06 19.19
CA GLY A 137 -1.11 3.27 17.94
C GLY A 137 -1.78 1.98 17.43
N ILE A 138 -1.09 0.84 17.52
CA ILE A 138 -1.65 -0.48 17.18
C ILE A 138 -2.84 -0.79 18.11
N ALA A 139 -2.69 -0.63 19.42
CA ALA A 139 -3.75 -0.94 20.38
C ALA A 139 -5.01 -0.09 20.13
N VAL A 140 -4.85 1.23 19.93
CA VAL A 140 -5.96 2.13 19.57
C VAL A 140 -6.59 1.71 18.26
N GLY A 141 -5.80 1.36 17.24
CA GLY A 141 -6.32 0.91 15.95
C GLY A 141 -7.08 -0.42 16.02
N VAL A 142 -6.61 -1.37 16.84
CA VAL A 142 -7.32 -2.63 17.10
C VAL A 142 -8.66 -2.37 17.79
N VAL A 143 -8.69 -1.53 18.81
CA VAL A 143 -9.94 -1.12 19.47
C VAL A 143 -10.91 -0.51 18.45
N GLY A 144 -10.42 0.41 17.60
CA GLY A 144 -11.24 0.99 16.52
C GLY A 144 -11.79 -0.06 15.55
N THR A 145 -10.97 -1.04 15.18
CA THR A 145 -11.39 -2.15 14.29
C THR A 145 -12.48 -3.00 14.94
N VAL A 146 -12.34 -3.32 16.22
CA VAL A 146 -13.37 -4.06 16.98
C VAL A 146 -14.67 -3.26 17.06
N LEU A 147 -14.61 -1.97 17.38
CA LEU A 147 -15.80 -1.10 17.42
C LEU A 147 -16.50 -1.01 16.06
N MET A 148 -15.73 -0.99 14.95
CA MET A 148 -16.31 -1.05 13.59
C MET A 148 -17.06 -2.33 13.33
N ALA A 149 -16.48 -3.48 13.71
CA ALA A 149 -16.99 -4.80 13.39
C ALA A 149 -18.18 -5.20 14.30
N LEU A 150 -18.18 -4.74 15.55
CA LEU A 150 -19.07 -5.22 16.61
C LEU A 150 -20.57 -5.14 16.25
N PRO A 151 -21.12 -4.02 15.73
CA PRO A 151 -22.53 -3.97 15.33
C PRO A 151 -22.85 -4.96 14.22
N THR A 152 -21.96 -5.09 13.24
CA THR A 152 -22.16 -5.98 12.10
C THR A 152 -22.11 -7.45 12.50
N VAL A 153 -21.22 -7.86 13.40
CA VAL A 153 -21.14 -9.21 13.95
C VAL A 153 -22.41 -9.53 14.75
N GLY A 154 -22.99 -8.55 15.43
CA GLY A 154 -24.24 -8.67 16.18
C GLY A 154 -25.46 -8.96 15.30
N ASP A 155 -25.40 -8.64 13.99
CA ASP A 155 -26.51 -8.86 13.05
C ASP A 155 -26.71 -10.34 12.63
N GLY A 156 -25.81 -11.23 13.06
CA GLY A 156 -25.96 -12.68 12.87
C GLY A 156 -24.74 -13.39 12.26
N GLN A 157 -24.88 -14.71 12.08
CA GLN A 157 -23.78 -15.57 11.64
C GLN A 157 -23.25 -15.23 10.25
N SER A 158 -24.12 -14.83 9.31
CA SER A 158 -23.73 -14.44 7.95
C SER A 158 -22.80 -13.23 7.97
N SER A 159 -23.16 -12.19 8.73
CA SER A 159 -22.35 -10.98 8.87
C SER A 159 -21.02 -11.23 9.58
N THR A 160 -20.98 -12.19 10.51
CA THR A 160 -19.73 -12.64 11.15
C THR A 160 -18.77 -13.26 10.15
N VAL A 161 -19.28 -14.08 9.21
CA VAL A 161 -18.48 -14.67 8.12
C VAL A 161 -17.87 -13.55 7.23
N GLY A 162 -18.67 -12.55 6.87
CA GLY A 162 -18.22 -11.42 6.07
C GLY A 162 -17.07 -10.64 6.76
N VAL A 163 -17.25 -10.30 8.04
CA VAL A 163 -16.20 -9.64 8.83
C VAL A 163 -14.94 -10.50 8.92
N GLY A 164 -15.07 -11.80 9.22
CA GLY A 164 -13.97 -12.75 9.28
C GLY A 164 -13.19 -12.83 7.95
N THR A 165 -13.91 -12.79 6.83
CA THR A 165 -13.33 -12.77 5.49
C THR A 165 -12.51 -11.50 5.25
N ILE A 166 -13.00 -10.33 5.67
CA ILE A 166 -12.25 -9.06 5.60
C ILE A 166 -11.00 -9.14 6.48
N MET A 167 -11.10 -9.65 7.70
CA MET A 167 -9.94 -9.79 8.60
C MET A 167 -8.87 -10.69 7.98
N ALA A 168 -9.25 -11.81 7.36
CA ALA A 168 -8.32 -12.67 6.64
C ALA A 168 -7.62 -11.93 5.48
N ALA A 169 -8.35 -11.11 4.72
CA ALA A 169 -7.78 -10.27 3.68
C ALA A 169 -6.76 -9.25 4.24
N LEU A 170 -7.06 -8.62 5.38
CA LEU A 170 -6.16 -7.65 6.02
C LEU A 170 -4.88 -8.29 6.57
N VAL A 171 -4.99 -9.49 7.14
CA VAL A 171 -3.81 -10.29 7.56
C VAL A 171 -2.94 -10.61 6.34
N SER A 172 -3.57 -11.06 5.24
CA SER A 172 -2.87 -11.33 3.98
C SER A 172 -2.16 -10.09 3.44
N TYR A 173 -2.81 -8.93 3.45
CA TYR A 173 -2.18 -7.64 3.10
C TYR A 173 -0.99 -7.33 4.01
N GLY A 174 -1.10 -7.62 5.30
CA GLY A 174 0.00 -7.45 6.24
C GLY A 174 1.26 -8.19 5.80
N PHE A 175 1.15 -9.47 5.45
CA PHE A 175 2.27 -10.26 4.90
C PHE A 175 2.73 -9.71 3.56
N ALA A 176 1.80 -9.47 2.64
CA ALA A 176 2.09 -9.01 1.29
C ALA A 176 2.90 -7.72 1.25
N LEU A 177 2.50 -6.71 2.03
CA LEU A 177 3.17 -5.40 2.05
C LEU A 177 4.57 -5.47 2.65
N ASN A 178 4.79 -6.34 3.65
CA ASN A 178 6.12 -6.56 4.21
C ASN A 178 7.05 -7.28 3.21
N ILE A 179 6.54 -8.23 2.41
CA ILE A 179 7.30 -8.91 1.35
C ILE A 179 7.52 -7.96 0.16
N ALA A 180 6.51 -7.19 -0.23
CA ALA A 180 6.56 -6.32 -1.40
C ALA A 180 7.58 -5.18 -1.25
N ARG A 181 7.75 -4.62 -0.04
CA ARG A 181 8.63 -3.46 0.20
C ARG A 181 10.07 -3.67 -0.31
N PRO A 182 10.82 -4.69 0.10
CA PRO A 182 12.17 -4.92 -0.40
C PRO A 182 12.22 -5.26 -1.89
N LEU A 183 11.21 -5.96 -2.41
CA LEU A 183 11.12 -6.30 -3.84
C LEU A 183 10.95 -5.03 -4.69
N GLN A 184 10.07 -4.11 -4.25
CA GLN A 184 9.83 -2.84 -4.93
C GLN A 184 11.03 -1.89 -4.85
N GLN A 185 11.80 -1.92 -3.76
CA GLN A 185 13.03 -1.14 -3.64
C GLN A 185 14.09 -1.58 -4.64
N ARG A 186 14.21 -2.89 -4.91
CA ARG A 186 15.21 -3.43 -5.84
C ARG A 186 14.78 -3.36 -7.31
N ASN A 187 13.51 -3.60 -7.59
CA ASN A 187 13.01 -3.78 -8.95
C ASN A 187 12.12 -2.63 -9.44
N GLY A 188 11.79 -1.68 -8.55
CA GLY A 188 10.76 -0.67 -8.79
C GLY A 188 9.34 -1.17 -8.48
N ALA A 189 8.45 -0.26 -8.10
CA ALA A 189 7.09 -0.61 -7.68
C ALA A 189 6.25 -1.17 -8.84
N LEU A 190 6.22 -0.49 -9.99
CA LEU A 190 5.39 -0.89 -11.14
C LEU A 190 5.75 -2.26 -11.71
N PRO A 191 7.04 -2.62 -11.94
CA PRO A 191 7.40 -3.95 -12.42
C PRO A 191 6.99 -5.09 -11.49
N VAL A 192 7.07 -4.88 -10.18
CA VAL A 192 6.64 -5.86 -9.17
C VAL A 192 5.13 -6.02 -9.20
N ILE A 193 4.37 -4.91 -9.16
CA ILE A 193 2.90 -4.91 -9.13
C ILE A 193 2.33 -5.54 -10.42
N TRP A 194 2.87 -5.19 -11.57
CA TRP A 194 2.43 -5.72 -12.86
C TRP A 194 2.56 -7.25 -12.93
N ARG A 195 3.71 -7.80 -12.48
CA ARG A 195 3.91 -9.25 -12.44
C ARG A 195 3.08 -9.92 -11.35
N ALA A 196 2.91 -9.28 -10.22
CA ALA A 196 2.01 -9.76 -9.17
C ALA A 196 0.55 -9.86 -9.69
N GLN A 197 0.08 -8.88 -10.47
CA GLN A 197 -1.22 -8.94 -11.12
C GLN A 197 -1.28 -10.05 -12.19
N MET A 198 -0.21 -10.28 -12.95
CA MET A 198 -0.15 -11.39 -13.91
C MET A 198 -0.33 -12.73 -13.20
N VAL A 199 0.39 -12.96 -12.10
CA VAL A 199 0.26 -14.18 -11.28
C VAL A 199 -1.17 -14.30 -10.74
N ALA A 200 -1.71 -13.22 -10.18
CA ALA A 200 -3.06 -13.21 -9.62
C ALA A 200 -4.13 -13.49 -10.70
N MET A 201 -3.97 -12.93 -11.90
CA MET A 201 -4.87 -13.15 -13.03
C MET A 201 -4.91 -14.66 -13.39
N VAL A 202 -3.75 -15.30 -13.49
CA VAL A 202 -3.66 -16.73 -13.80
C VAL A 202 -4.32 -17.57 -12.70
N LEU A 203 -4.09 -17.23 -11.43
CA LEU A 203 -4.63 -17.98 -10.29
C LEU A 203 -6.15 -17.81 -10.11
N THR A 204 -6.68 -16.63 -10.42
CA THR A 204 -8.12 -16.35 -10.27
C THR A 204 -8.93 -16.78 -11.48
N ALA A 205 -8.30 -17.01 -12.66
CA ALA A 205 -8.97 -17.37 -13.88
C ALA A 205 -9.83 -18.65 -13.77
N PRO A 206 -9.38 -19.77 -13.15
CA PRO A 206 -10.18 -20.99 -13.08
C PRO A 206 -11.51 -20.82 -12.34
N MET A 207 -11.53 -19.94 -11.31
CA MET A 207 -12.74 -19.65 -10.52
C MET A 207 -13.56 -18.50 -11.11
N GLY A 208 -12.89 -17.52 -11.72
CA GLY A 208 -13.56 -16.33 -12.25
C GLY A 208 -14.16 -16.53 -13.64
N PHE A 209 -13.58 -17.44 -14.45
CA PHE A 209 -14.06 -17.68 -15.80
C PHE A 209 -15.47 -18.32 -15.87
N PRO A 210 -15.84 -19.28 -15.00
CA PRO A 210 -17.22 -19.76 -14.92
C PRO A 210 -18.23 -18.65 -14.57
N ASP A 211 -17.90 -17.77 -13.60
CA ASP A 211 -18.72 -16.62 -13.25
C ASP A 211 -18.88 -15.66 -14.45
N LEU A 212 -17.79 -15.44 -15.22
CA LEU A 212 -17.78 -14.61 -16.41
C LEU A 212 -18.72 -15.15 -17.49
N MET A 213 -18.74 -16.47 -17.68
CA MET A 213 -19.61 -17.13 -18.66
C MET A 213 -21.08 -17.11 -18.25
N ALA A 214 -21.36 -17.15 -16.95
CA ALA A 214 -22.71 -17.07 -16.39
C ALA A 214 -23.22 -15.63 -16.22
N ALA A 215 -22.41 -14.61 -16.50
CA ALA A 215 -22.71 -13.22 -16.24
C ALA A 215 -23.90 -12.70 -17.07
N ARG A 216 -24.75 -11.90 -16.42
CA ARG A 216 -25.83 -11.17 -17.08
C ARG A 216 -25.46 -9.68 -17.16
N TRP A 217 -24.93 -9.30 -18.30
CA TRP A 217 -24.35 -7.98 -18.47
C TRP A 217 -25.42 -6.88 -18.57
N THR A 218 -25.29 -5.87 -17.72
CA THR A 218 -26.03 -4.61 -17.80
C THR A 218 -25.05 -3.45 -17.68
N LEU A 219 -25.44 -2.25 -18.15
CA LEU A 219 -24.51 -1.13 -18.30
C LEU A 219 -23.85 -0.71 -16.98
N GLY A 220 -24.62 -0.61 -15.90
CA GLY A 220 -24.10 -0.18 -14.59
C GLY A 220 -22.93 -1.06 -14.09
N PRO A 221 -23.15 -2.39 -13.92
CA PRO A 221 -22.07 -3.32 -13.54
C PRO A 221 -20.88 -3.34 -14.48
N VAL A 222 -21.09 -3.23 -15.80
CA VAL A 222 -19.97 -3.16 -16.77
C VAL A 222 -19.11 -1.92 -16.51
N VAL A 223 -19.72 -0.75 -16.37
CA VAL A 223 -19.01 0.50 -16.09
C VAL A 223 -18.31 0.42 -14.73
N ALA A 224 -18.96 -0.15 -13.71
CA ALA A 224 -18.38 -0.34 -12.39
C ALA A 224 -17.15 -1.26 -12.43
N LEU A 225 -17.21 -2.39 -13.15
CA LEU A 225 -16.08 -3.32 -13.29
C LEU A 225 -14.93 -2.72 -14.10
N LEU A 226 -15.23 -1.96 -15.14
CA LEU A 226 -14.20 -1.23 -15.91
C LEU A 226 -13.52 -0.18 -15.02
N ALA A 227 -14.27 0.61 -14.26
CA ALA A 227 -13.72 1.57 -13.33
C ALA A 227 -12.92 0.89 -12.22
N LEU A 228 -13.44 -0.19 -11.63
CA LEU A 228 -12.77 -0.97 -10.59
C LEU A 228 -11.43 -1.54 -11.07
N GLY A 229 -11.39 -2.10 -12.27
CA GLY A 229 -10.18 -2.67 -12.84
C GLY A 229 -9.21 -1.60 -13.33
N ALA A 230 -9.66 -0.70 -14.20
CA ALA A 230 -8.78 0.31 -14.80
C ALA A 230 -8.30 1.35 -13.78
N LEU A 231 -9.22 1.95 -13.02
CA LEU A 231 -8.86 2.97 -12.04
C LEU A 231 -8.34 2.34 -10.75
N GLY A 232 -9.11 1.43 -10.12
CA GLY A 232 -8.81 0.87 -8.80
C GLY A 232 -7.63 -0.09 -8.78
N THR A 233 -7.43 -0.87 -9.86
CA THR A 233 -6.40 -1.91 -9.92
C THR A 233 -5.27 -1.58 -10.90
N GLY A 234 -5.48 -0.64 -11.81
CA GLY A 234 -4.47 -0.12 -12.74
C GLY A 234 -3.91 1.23 -12.32
N VAL A 235 -4.65 2.31 -12.60
CA VAL A 235 -4.18 3.70 -12.45
C VAL A 235 -3.80 4.03 -11.01
N ALA A 236 -4.60 3.63 -10.01
CA ALA A 236 -4.31 3.96 -8.60
C ALA A 236 -2.95 3.40 -8.16
N TYR A 237 -2.58 2.20 -8.59
CA TYR A 237 -1.26 1.65 -8.31
C TYR A 237 -0.13 2.38 -9.05
N ALA A 238 -0.38 2.83 -10.29
CA ALA A 238 0.61 3.64 -11.02
C ALA A 238 0.85 4.99 -10.33
N VAL A 239 -0.23 5.68 -9.95
CA VAL A 239 -0.15 6.97 -9.22
C VAL A 239 0.52 6.78 -7.87
N MET A 240 0.18 5.69 -7.14
CA MET A 240 0.78 5.38 -5.84
C MET A 240 2.29 5.09 -5.94
N ALA A 241 2.73 4.42 -7.03
CA ALA A 241 4.16 4.21 -7.29
C ALA A 241 4.90 5.52 -7.52
N VAL A 242 4.30 6.47 -8.26
CA VAL A 242 4.85 7.82 -8.46
C VAL A 242 4.86 8.59 -7.13
N ALA A 243 3.77 8.55 -6.35
CA ALA A 243 3.69 9.18 -5.03
C ALA A 243 4.78 8.66 -4.09
N ALA A 244 4.97 7.35 -4.02
CA ALA A 244 6.02 6.74 -3.19
C ALA A 244 7.43 7.15 -3.63
N GLY A 245 7.67 7.30 -4.94
CA GLY A 245 8.95 7.76 -5.48
C GLY A 245 9.23 9.23 -5.22
N ARG A 246 8.20 10.12 -5.29
CA ARG A 246 8.36 11.57 -5.12
C ARG A 246 8.29 12.02 -3.66
N LEU A 247 7.33 11.48 -2.90
CA LEU A 247 7.00 11.94 -1.55
C LEU A 247 7.56 11.03 -0.45
N GLY A 248 8.10 9.88 -0.87
CA GLY A 248 8.49 8.80 0.03
C GLY A 248 7.30 7.91 0.43
N ALA A 249 7.60 6.64 0.74
CA ALA A 249 6.58 5.63 1.06
C ALA A 249 5.69 6.01 2.24
N THR A 250 6.25 6.70 3.23
CA THR A 250 5.53 7.11 4.44
C THR A 250 4.45 8.16 4.16
N ARG A 251 4.75 9.18 3.35
CA ARG A 251 3.75 10.19 2.95
C ARG A 251 2.71 9.57 2.01
N ALA A 252 3.15 8.83 1.00
CA ALA A 252 2.27 8.16 0.05
C ALA A 252 1.22 7.28 0.75
N SER A 253 1.60 6.57 1.80
CA SER A 253 0.69 5.70 2.54
C SER A 253 -0.41 6.46 3.34
N ALA A 254 -0.36 7.82 3.46
CA ALA A 254 -1.47 8.61 4.03
C ALA A 254 -2.76 8.51 3.21
N THR A 255 -2.66 8.21 1.93
CA THR A 255 -3.77 7.90 1.01
C THR A 255 -4.79 6.91 1.61
N THR A 256 -4.34 5.91 2.37
CA THR A 256 -5.22 4.88 2.93
C THR A 256 -6.20 5.42 4.00
N PHE A 257 -5.92 6.58 4.60
CA PHE A 257 -6.83 7.20 5.57
C PHE A 257 -8.10 7.78 4.93
N LEU A 258 -8.07 8.04 3.63
CA LEU A 258 -9.25 8.52 2.89
C LEU A 258 -10.25 7.39 2.59
N ILE A 259 -9.77 6.15 2.50
CA ILE A 259 -10.59 5.00 2.08
C ILE A 259 -11.84 4.83 2.94
N PRO A 260 -11.77 4.80 4.30
CA PRO A 260 -12.94 4.63 5.12
C PRO A 260 -13.98 5.74 4.95
N ALA A 261 -13.53 6.99 4.87
CA ALA A 261 -14.41 8.14 4.72
C ALA A 261 -15.16 8.12 3.38
N VAL A 262 -14.45 7.80 2.29
CA VAL A 262 -15.03 7.72 0.95
C VAL A 262 -15.99 6.54 0.84
N ALA A 263 -15.62 5.36 1.36
CA ALA A 263 -16.47 4.18 1.33
C ALA A 263 -17.77 4.41 2.14
N LEU A 264 -17.66 5.00 3.32
CA LEU A 264 -18.82 5.38 4.14
C LEU A 264 -19.72 6.36 3.40
N ALA A 265 -19.16 7.46 2.88
CA ALA A 265 -19.92 8.48 2.19
C ALA A 265 -20.68 7.93 0.98
N LEU A 266 -20.02 7.09 0.17
CA LEU A 266 -20.62 6.50 -1.04
C LEU A 266 -21.63 5.40 -0.69
N GLY A 267 -21.35 4.53 0.27
CA GLY A 267 -22.29 3.50 0.71
C GLY A 267 -23.59 4.10 1.22
N VAL A 268 -23.50 5.16 2.03
CA VAL A 268 -24.69 5.86 2.53
C VAL A 268 -25.37 6.67 1.43
N ALA A 269 -24.64 7.52 0.70
CA ALA A 269 -25.25 8.47 -0.23
C ALA A 269 -25.76 7.83 -1.53
N VAL A 270 -25.06 6.79 -2.05
CA VAL A 270 -25.40 6.18 -3.35
C VAL A 270 -26.24 4.92 -3.18
N ARG A 271 -25.93 4.11 -2.17
CA ARG A 271 -26.62 2.83 -1.94
C ARG A 271 -27.67 2.87 -0.86
N GLY A 272 -27.78 3.95 -0.09
CA GLY A 272 -28.71 4.06 1.03
C GLY A 272 -28.38 3.09 2.18
N GLU A 273 -27.12 2.68 2.31
CA GLU A 273 -26.69 1.74 3.33
C GLU A 273 -26.84 2.35 4.73
N ARG A 274 -27.34 1.55 5.67
CA ARG A 274 -27.42 1.96 7.08
C ARG A 274 -26.17 1.50 7.79
N VAL A 275 -25.43 2.45 8.37
CA VAL A 275 -24.21 2.17 9.11
C VAL A 275 -24.41 2.58 10.56
N ALA A 276 -24.11 1.66 11.47
CA ALA A 276 -24.23 1.93 12.90
C ALA A 276 -23.26 3.03 13.34
N LEU A 277 -23.70 3.95 14.17
CA LEU A 277 -22.87 5.06 14.69
C LEU A 277 -21.60 4.53 15.37
N LEU A 278 -21.69 3.40 16.06
CA LEU A 278 -20.53 2.75 16.69
C LEU A 278 -19.48 2.34 15.66
N SER A 279 -19.88 1.87 14.47
CA SER A 279 -18.95 1.55 13.38
C SER A 279 -18.26 2.81 12.84
N VAL A 280 -18.97 3.93 12.75
CA VAL A 280 -18.38 5.22 12.33
C VAL A 280 -17.36 5.70 13.37
N ILE A 281 -17.72 5.67 14.66
CA ILE A 281 -16.79 6.00 15.75
C ILE A 281 -15.56 5.09 15.71
N GLY A 282 -15.76 3.79 15.55
CA GLY A 282 -14.70 2.80 15.42
C GLY A 282 -13.76 3.11 14.25
N SER A 283 -14.28 3.57 13.11
CA SER A 283 -13.50 3.98 11.95
C SER A 283 -12.60 5.19 12.28
N VAL A 284 -13.13 6.21 12.93
CA VAL A 284 -12.36 7.39 13.37
C VAL A 284 -11.26 6.99 14.35
N VAL A 285 -11.57 6.13 15.33
CA VAL A 285 -10.59 5.62 16.31
C VAL A 285 -9.52 4.81 15.62
N CYS A 286 -9.86 3.93 14.66
CA CYS A 286 -8.92 3.13 13.90
C CYS A 286 -7.96 4.00 13.07
N VAL A 287 -8.49 4.97 12.35
CA VAL A 287 -7.68 5.94 11.58
C VAL A 287 -6.76 6.75 12.50
N GLY A 288 -7.26 7.18 13.67
CA GLY A 288 -6.48 7.85 14.70
C GLY A 288 -5.32 6.98 15.22
N GLY A 289 -5.57 5.70 15.48
CA GLY A 289 -4.55 4.72 15.87
C GLY A 289 -3.47 4.54 14.81
N ALA A 290 -3.88 4.39 13.56
CA ALA A 290 -2.96 4.26 12.43
C ALA A 290 -2.13 5.55 12.22
N TRP A 291 -2.72 6.73 12.42
CA TRP A 291 -2.01 8.00 12.36
C TRP A 291 -0.97 8.14 13.49
N LEU A 292 -1.34 7.79 14.74
CA LEU A 292 -0.42 7.80 15.89
C LEU A 292 0.77 6.88 15.65
N MET A 293 0.51 5.67 15.15
CA MET A 293 1.54 4.70 14.80
C MET A 293 2.53 5.26 13.78
N ARG A 294 2.03 5.88 12.71
CA ARG A 294 2.84 6.50 11.66
C ARG A 294 3.68 7.65 12.17
N ARG A 295 3.10 8.55 12.95
CA ARG A 295 3.83 9.67 13.54
C ARG A 295 5.02 9.18 14.35
N ALA A 296 4.85 8.06 15.09
CA ALA A 296 5.92 7.45 15.87
C ALA A 296 7.03 6.80 15.02
N GLN A 297 6.68 6.27 13.83
CA GLN A 297 7.66 5.71 12.89
C GLN A 297 8.49 6.82 12.20
N ASN A 298 7.85 7.90 11.76
CA ASN A 298 8.51 9.04 11.11
C ASN A 298 9.55 9.69 12.02
N SER A 299 9.20 9.94 13.29
CA SER A 299 10.14 10.54 14.27
C SER A 299 11.42 9.70 14.46
N ARG A 300 11.37 8.40 14.22
CA ARG A 300 12.55 7.52 14.28
C ARG A 300 13.40 7.58 13.01
N GLU A 301 12.75 7.63 11.83
CA GLU A 301 13.46 7.75 10.56
C GLU A 301 14.23 9.09 10.50
N GLU A 302 13.64 10.19 10.98
CA GLU A 302 14.29 11.50 11.09
C GLU A 302 15.47 11.49 12.06
N GLN A 303 15.32 10.87 13.24
CA GLN A 303 16.40 10.73 14.22
C GLN A 303 17.55 9.86 13.69
N GLY A 304 17.23 8.75 13.00
CA GLY A 304 18.22 7.87 12.37
C GLY A 304 18.99 8.57 11.25
N SER A 305 18.31 9.36 10.43
CA SER A 305 18.91 10.15 9.35
C SER A 305 19.85 11.24 9.87
N ASN A 306 19.41 11.99 10.89
CA ASN A 306 20.25 13.02 11.53
C ASN A 306 21.49 12.43 12.21
N HIS A 307 21.35 11.24 12.81
CA HIS A 307 22.48 10.56 13.45
C HIS A 307 23.50 10.03 12.43
N SER A 308 23.05 9.56 11.27
CA SER A 308 23.92 9.13 10.17
C SER A 308 24.62 10.31 9.47
N GLN A 309 23.92 11.44 9.31
CA GLN A 309 24.52 12.68 8.77
C GLN A 309 25.53 13.30 9.74
N GLY A 310 25.28 13.25 11.05
CA GLY A 310 26.22 13.71 12.07
C GLY A 310 27.50 12.85 12.18
N ARG A 311 27.45 11.59 11.74
CA ARG A 311 28.62 10.69 11.72
C ARG A 311 29.49 10.84 10.46
N GLN A 312 28.95 11.33 9.34
CA GLN A 312 29.73 11.49 8.11
C GLN A 312 30.91 12.46 8.23
N PRO A 313 30.80 13.63 8.91
CA PRO A 313 31.98 14.49 9.13
C PRO A 313 33.04 13.85 10.01
N VAL A 314 32.61 13.06 11.02
CA VAL A 314 33.54 12.36 11.93
C VAL A 314 34.27 11.23 11.19
N LEU A 315 33.56 10.45 10.36
CA LEU A 315 34.18 9.41 9.52
C LEU A 315 35.16 10.00 8.50
N LYS A 316 34.81 11.11 7.85
CA LYS A 316 35.72 11.84 6.95
C LYS A 316 36.93 12.41 7.68
N ALA A 317 36.76 12.90 8.90
CA ALA A 317 37.87 13.37 9.73
C ALA A 317 38.80 12.22 10.17
N ILE A 318 38.23 11.04 10.50
CA ILE A 318 39.02 9.84 10.82
C ILE A 318 39.76 9.34 9.59
N GLU A 319 39.15 9.35 8.40
CA GLU A 319 39.74 8.94 7.15
C GLU A 319 40.89 9.90 6.72
N GLN A 320 40.78 11.19 7.04
CA GLN A 320 41.84 12.18 6.83
C GLN A 320 42.97 12.11 7.87
N VAL A 321 42.72 11.55 9.05
CA VAL A 321 43.72 11.41 10.14
C VAL A 321 44.44 10.06 10.10
N GLN A 322 43.92 9.05 9.36
CA GLN A 322 44.70 7.82 9.13
C GLN A 322 45.89 8.13 8.27
N PRO A 323 47.10 8.05 8.81
CA PRO A 323 48.32 8.21 7.98
C PRO A 323 48.34 7.06 6.97
N ASN A 324 48.77 7.41 5.78
CA ASN A 324 48.88 6.52 4.62
C ASN A 324 49.85 5.35 4.93
N PHE A 325 49.36 4.29 5.59
CA PHE A 325 50.15 3.09 5.89
C PHE A 325 50.46 2.21 4.66
N ASN A 326 50.08 2.65 3.48
CA ASN A 326 50.39 1.92 2.24
C ASN A 326 51.73 2.21 1.61
N ASN A 327 52.61 3.05 2.22
CA ASN A 327 53.99 3.19 1.78
C ASN A 327 54.97 2.27 2.53
N ALA A 328 54.55 0.99 2.75
CA ALA A 328 55.50 -0.04 3.24
C ALA A 328 56.62 -0.37 2.23
N ASP A 329 56.46 0.01 0.96
CA ASP A 329 57.46 -0.29 -0.08
C ASP A 329 58.59 0.74 -0.15
N GLU A 330 58.40 1.97 0.34
CA GLU A 330 59.50 2.95 0.40
C GLU A 330 60.47 2.68 1.59
N HIS A 331 60.02 2.04 2.63
CA HIS A 331 60.90 1.74 3.76
C HIS A 331 61.88 0.58 3.48
N ASN A 332 61.49 -0.36 2.61
CA ASN A 332 62.39 -1.43 2.16
C ASN A 332 63.48 -0.93 1.18
N GLY A 333 63.22 0.13 0.44
CA GLY A 333 64.22 0.76 -0.41
C GLY A 333 65.38 1.45 0.36
N LEU A 334 65.04 2.06 1.50
CA LEU A 334 66.04 2.77 2.34
C LEU A 334 66.88 1.78 3.18
N VAL A 335 66.32 0.65 3.62
CA VAL A 335 67.03 -0.39 4.38
C VAL A 335 68.03 -1.13 3.47
N ASN A 336 67.73 -1.35 2.20
CA ASN A 336 68.63 -1.98 1.23
C ASN A 336 69.75 -1.01 0.75
N ALA A 337 69.50 0.29 0.73
CA ALA A 337 70.53 1.30 0.41
C ALA A 337 71.54 1.51 1.55
N MET A 338 71.21 1.18 2.79
CA MET A 338 72.14 1.25 3.94
C MET A 338 72.93 -0.05 4.18
N ARG A 339 72.66 -1.15 3.45
CA ARG A 339 73.40 -2.40 3.56
C ARG A 339 74.46 -2.61 2.48
N GLY A 340 74.77 -1.59 1.75
CA GLY A 340 75.93 -1.50 0.81
C GLY A 340 76.61 -2.88 0.55
N GLU A 341 76.00 -3.72 -0.32
CA GLU A 341 76.64 -4.74 -1.08
C GLU A 341 76.01 -4.83 -2.47
#